data_42f314be7505321197f33bbc55f0779f
#
_entry.id   42f314be7505321197f33bbc55f0779f
#
_cell.length_a   1.000
_cell.length_b   1.000
_cell.length_c   1.000
_cell.angle_alpha   90.00
_cell.angle_beta   90.00
_cell.angle_gamma   90.00
#
_symmetry.space_group_name_H-M   'P 1'
#
loop_
_entity.id
_entity.type
_entity.pdbx_description
1 polymer ?
#
loop_
_entity_poly.entity_id
_entity_poly.type
_entity_poly.pdbx_seq_one_letter_code
_entity_poly.pdbx_strand_id
1 'polypeptide(L)'
;MREKAGDFLKLCFTPELAAEATLQPIRRFGFDAAILFSDILVVPYALGQSVQFTLGEGPQLDAIADRRSLARLKPELDHGILAPIYETIKRTNAELPPAVALLGFCGAPWTVASYMIAGSGTSEQEPARRFAYEDPDGFGELIDKLVDASASYLLRQLKAGVDAVQIFDSWAGVLPAEEFRRWCIGPTRRIIAEVRRQAPNAKVIAFPRGAGTALLRYVQHVPVDAIGLDWTVDPIFVRDQIDPRMPVQGNLDPLVLRTGGAALDRMVDMILEAFSERPFIFNLGHGVLPQTPIAHVERMLARVRAR
;
A
#
# COMPACT_ATOMS: atom_id res chain seq x y z
N MET A 1 20.95 3.59 -5.00
CA MET A 1 19.99 4.72 -5.04
C MET A 1 19.94 5.45 -3.70
N ARG A 2 19.62 4.75 -2.59
CA ARG A 2 19.54 5.35 -1.25
C ARG A 2 20.83 6.07 -0.83
N GLU A 3 21.98 5.46 -1.06
CA GLU A 3 23.30 6.08 -0.79
C GLU A 3 23.53 7.37 -1.59
N LYS A 4 23.06 7.41 -2.85
CA LYS A 4 23.16 8.63 -3.69
C LYS A 4 22.26 9.76 -3.21
N ALA A 5 21.08 9.44 -2.67
CA ALA A 5 20.14 10.43 -2.14
C ALA A 5 20.54 10.92 -0.73
N GLY A 6 21.26 10.09 0.04
CA GLY A 6 21.66 10.36 1.42
C GLY A 6 20.55 10.14 2.45
N ASP A 7 19.27 10.33 2.07
CA ASP A 7 18.09 10.15 2.91
C ASP A 7 16.94 9.51 2.10
N PHE A 8 16.11 8.72 2.76
CA PHE A 8 15.01 8.01 2.11
C PHE A 8 13.89 8.95 1.63
N LEU A 9 13.53 9.93 2.46
CA LEU A 9 12.52 10.91 2.07
C LEU A 9 12.99 11.75 0.88
N LYS A 10 14.25 12.18 0.90
CA LYS A 10 14.89 12.88 -0.23
C LYS A 10 14.87 12.02 -1.50
N LEU A 11 15.06 10.70 -1.39
CA LEU A 11 14.94 9.80 -2.53
C LEU A 11 13.51 9.83 -3.12
N CYS A 12 12.47 9.79 -2.28
CA CYS A 12 11.08 9.88 -2.71
C CYS A 12 10.74 11.21 -3.40
N PHE A 13 11.40 12.31 -2.98
CA PHE A 13 11.18 13.65 -3.52
C PHE A 13 12.21 14.08 -4.59
N THR A 14 13.03 13.16 -5.09
CA THR A 14 13.94 13.41 -6.21
C THR A 14 13.44 12.64 -7.44
N PRO A 15 12.73 13.29 -8.39
CA PRO A 15 12.03 12.60 -9.48
C PRO A 15 12.90 11.67 -10.30
N GLU A 16 14.14 12.07 -10.61
CA GLU A 16 15.10 11.27 -11.37
C GLU A 16 15.45 9.96 -10.64
N LEU A 17 15.69 10.05 -9.34
CA LEU A 17 16.10 8.91 -8.55
C LEU A 17 14.91 7.97 -8.26
N ALA A 18 13.73 8.53 -7.99
CA ALA A 18 12.52 7.76 -7.73
C ALA A 18 12.01 7.06 -9.00
N ALA A 19 12.07 7.73 -10.17
CA ALA A 19 11.74 7.11 -11.45
C ALA A 19 12.71 5.96 -11.77
N GLU A 20 14.00 6.16 -11.61
CA GLU A 20 14.98 5.08 -11.80
C GLU A 20 14.74 3.91 -10.84
N ALA A 21 14.43 4.17 -9.56
CA ALA A 21 14.11 3.11 -8.59
C ALA A 21 12.86 2.33 -8.98
N THR A 22 11.86 2.99 -9.59
CA THR A 22 10.64 2.36 -10.11
C THR A 22 10.93 1.49 -11.34
N LEU A 23 11.79 1.94 -12.24
CA LEU A 23 12.08 1.30 -13.52
C LEU A 23 13.07 0.13 -13.43
N GLN A 24 13.99 0.13 -12.45
CA GLN A 24 15.00 -0.92 -12.32
C GLN A 24 14.43 -2.33 -12.26
N PRO A 25 13.38 -2.63 -11.44
CA PRO A 25 12.77 -3.96 -11.41
C PRO A 25 12.15 -4.36 -12.76
N ILE A 26 11.57 -3.40 -13.48
CA ILE A 26 10.97 -3.64 -14.79
C ILE A 26 12.04 -4.03 -15.80
N ARG A 27 13.10 -3.24 -15.90
CA ARG A 27 14.23 -3.52 -16.83
C ARG A 27 14.91 -4.84 -16.53
N ARG A 28 15.02 -5.23 -15.26
CA ARG A 28 15.69 -6.45 -14.85
C ARG A 28 14.82 -7.69 -15.00
N PHE A 29 13.57 -7.64 -14.55
CA PHE A 29 12.72 -8.80 -14.37
C PHE A 29 11.58 -8.87 -15.38
N GLY A 30 11.28 -7.78 -16.09
CA GLY A 30 10.18 -7.71 -17.04
C GLY A 30 8.83 -7.95 -16.37
N PHE A 31 8.54 -7.32 -15.22
CA PHE A 31 7.24 -7.39 -14.58
C PHE A 31 6.16 -6.73 -15.45
N ASP A 32 4.91 -7.16 -15.29
CA ASP A 32 3.75 -6.65 -16.01
C ASP A 32 3.21 -5.33 -15.41
N ALA A 33 3.64 -5.00 -14.20
CA ALA A 33 3.32 -3.74 -13.56
C ALA A 33 4.50 -3.20 -12.74
N ALA A 34 4.63 -1.87 -12.73
CA ALA A 34 5.50 -1.12 -11.84
C ALA A 34 4.66 -0.48 -10.74
N ILE A 35 5.17 -0.40 -9.53
CA ILE A 35 4.62 0.45 -8.49
C ILE A 35 5.52 1.66 -8.27
N LEU A 36 4.92 2.84 -8.21
CA LEU A 36 5.64 4.09 -7.98
C LEU A 36 6.54 3.99 -6.75
N PHE A 37 7.80 4.32 -6.88
CA PHE A 37 8.68 4.44 -5.72
C PHE A 37 8.35 5.70 -4.92
N SER A 38 7.74 5.52 -3.75
CA SER A 38 7.33 6.56 -2.81
C SER A 38 7.14 5.93 -1.42
N ASP A 39 6.53 6.67 -0.50
CA ASP A 39 6.17 6.18 0.85
C ASP A 39 4.76 6.61 1.24
N ILE A 40 4.11 5.86 2.14
CA ILE A 40 2.77 6.20 2.64
C ILE A 40 2.79 7.45 3.54
N LEU A 41 3.93 7.78 4.13
CA LEU A 41 4.09 8.91 5.05
C LEU A 41 4.36 10.25 4.35
N VAL A 42 4.39 10.28 3.01
CA VAL A 42 4.42 11.54 2.26
C VAL A 42 3.14 12.36 2.46
N VAL A 43 2.01 11.70 2.77
CA VAL A 43 0.74 12.37 3.07
C VAL A 43 0.81 13.12 4.40
N PRO A 44 1.16 12.52 5.56
CA PRO A 44 1.38 13.28 6.79
C PRO A 44 2.46 14.36 6.66
N TYR A 45 3.54 14.11 5.92
CA TYR A 45 4.56 15.12 5.64
C TYR A 45 3.99 16.34 4.92
N ALA A 46 3.17 16.14 3.89
CA ALA A 46 2.51 17.22 3.17
C ALA A 46 1.37 17.90 3.98
N LEU A 47 0.83 17.22 4.99
CA LEU A 47 -0.06 17.80 5.99
C LEU A 47 0.70 18.60 7.07
N GLY A 48 2.03 18.68 7.00
CA GLY A 48 2.87 19.50 7.89
C GLY A 48 3.40 18.77 9.12
N GLN A 49 3.19 17.45 9.24
CA GLN A 49 3.83 16.66 10.28
C GLN A 49 5.30 16.42 9.93
N SER A 50 6.19 16.54 10.92
CA SER A 50 7.61 16.18 10.74
C SER A 50 7.72 14.67 10.49
N VAL A 51 8.44 14.30 9.44
CA VAL A 51 8.72 12.89 9.08
C VAL A 51 10.21 12.77 8.76
N GLN A 52 10.87 11.83 9.40
CA GLN A 52 12.28 11.52 9.17
C GLN A 52 12.47 10.00 9.07
N PHE A 53 13.48 9.56 8.35
CA PHE A 53 13.80 8.14 8.21
C PHE A 53 15.21 7.87 8.73
N THR A 54 15.30 7.31 9.92
CA THR A 54 16.57 6.92 10.53
C THR A 54 16.99 5.53 10.05
N LEU A 55 18.25 5.37 9.70
CA LEU A 55 18.80 4.10 9.26
C LEU A 55 18.72 3.07 10.40
N GLY A 56 18.00 1.97 10.16
CA GLY A 56 17.81 0.89 11.14
C GLY A 56 16.65 1.08 12.12
N GLU A 57 16.08 2.28 12.26
CA GLU A 57 14.98 2.57 13.18
C GLU A 57 13.62 2.74 12.47
N GLY A 58 13.64 2.89 11.14
CA GLY A 58 12.42 3.16 10.37
C GLY A 58 11.99 4.63 10.43
N PRO A 59 10.70 4.91 10.13
CA PRO A 59 10.17 6.27 10.16
C PRO A 59 10.02 6.79 11.59
N GLN A 60 10.34 8.09 11.77
CA GLN A 60 10.16 8.85 12.99
C GLN A 60 9.31 10.09 12.68
N LEU A 61 8.26 10.30 13.44
CA LEU A 61 7.33 11.42 13.29
C LEU A 61 7.16 12.14 14.63
N ASP A 62 6.82 13.44 14.58
CA ASP A 62 6.35 14.14 15.78
C ASP A 62 4.96 13.60 16.14
N ALA A 63 4.87 12.87 17.26
CA ALA A 63 3.65 12.16 17.65
C ALA A 63 2.45 13.08 17.85
N ILE A 64 1.26 12.66 17.38
CA ILE A 64 -0.01 13.31 17.66
C ILE A 64 -0.60 12.71 18.94
N ALA A 65 -0.32 13.34 20.07
CA ALA A 65 -0.72 12.84 21.38
C ALA A 65 -2.15 13.28 21.79
N ASP A 66 -2.68 14.33 21.18
CA ASP A 66 -3.94 14.97 21.58
C ASP A 66 -4.54 15.83 20.45
N ARG A 67 -5.73 16.38 20.69
CA ARG A 67 -6.40 17.29 19.74
C ARG A 67 -5.62 18.58 19.46
N ARG A 68 -4.76 19.05 20.38
CA ARG A 68 -3.95 20.24 20.18
C ARG A 68 -2.84 19.99 19.17
N SER A 69 -2.22 18.82 19.23
CA SER A 69 -1.22 18.39 18.23
C SER A 69 -1.88 18.10 16.87
N LEU A 70 -3.08 17.51 16.86
CA LEU A 70 -3.89 17.32 15.64
C LEU A 70 -4.20 18.67 14.96
N ALA A 71 -4.55 19.70 15.71
CA ALA A 71 -4.88 21.03 15.18
C ALA A 71 -3.69 21.76 14.52
N ARG A 72 -2.45 21.25 14.65
CA ARG A 72 -1.27 21.79 13.97
C ARG A 72 -1.14 21.31 12.53
N LEU A 73 -1.84 20.25 12.16
CA LEU A 73 -1.84 19.79 10.78
C LEU A 73 -2.49 20.84 9.87
N LYS A 74 -1.96 20.97 8.66
CA LYS A 74 -2.55 21.84 7.64
C LYS A 74 -4.01 21.45 7.41
N PRO A 75 -4.89 22.42 7.12
CA PRO A 75 -6.31 22.14 6.82
C PRO A 75 -6.46 21.26 5.59
N GLU A 76 -5.61 21.47 4.59
CA GLU A 76 -5.61 20.74 3.31
C GLU A 76 -4.23 20.17 2.99
N LEU A 77 -4.20 19.15 2.14
CA LEU A 77 -2.97 18.52 1.65
C LEU A 77 -2.18 19.49 0.73
N ASP A 78 -0.92 19.70 1.06
CA ASP A 78 -0.06 20.58 0.26
C ASP A 78 0.50 19.84 -0.97
N HIS A 79 -0.17 20.01 -2.10
CA HIS A 79 0.25 19.43 -3.38
C HIS A 79 1.53 20.05 -3.95
N GLY A 80 1.96 21.23 -3.48
CA GLY A 80 3.25 21.82 -3.84
C GLY A 80 4.40 20.97 -3.30
N ILE A 81 4.28 20.48 -2.07
CA ILE A 81 5.25 19.55 -1.47
C ILE A 81 5.28 18.23 -2.27
N LEU A 82 4.13 17.73 -2.71
CA LEU A 82 4.00 16.46 -3.43
C LEU A 82 4.31 16.57 -4.94
N ALA A 83 4.53 17.76 -5.48
CA ALA A 83 4.78 17.96 -6.92
C ALA A 83 5.92 17.07 -7.49
N PRO A 84 7.05 16.85 -6.79
CA PRO A 84 8.09 15.93 -7.27
C PRO A 84 7.60 14.49 -7.48
N ILE A 85 6.66 14.02 -6.67
CA ILE A 85 6.10 12.66 -6.81
C ILE A 85 5.26 12.56 -8.09
N TYR A 86 4.48 13.59 -8.41
CA TYR A 86 3.72 13.64 -9.67
C TYR A 86 4.63 13.75 -10.89
N GLU A 87 5.76 14.44 -10.75
CA GLU A 87 6.79 14.48 -11.80
C GLU A 87 7.45 13.10 -11.97
N THR A 88 7.71 12.37 -10.87
CA THR A 88 8.20 10.97 -10.92
C THR A 88 7.27 10.09 -11.77
N ILE A 89 5.95 10.20 -11.58
CA ILE A 89 4.97 9.44 -12.36
C ILE A 89 5.10 9.74 -13.86
N LYS A 90 5.18 11.01 -14.24
CA LYS A 90 5.31 11.41 -15.66
C LYS A 90 6.60 10.87 -16.28
N ARG A 91 7.73 10.99 -15.56
CA ARG A 91 9.02 10.47 -16.03
C ARG A 91 9.01 8.96 -16.16
N THR A 92 8.45 8.27 -15.19
CA THR A 92 8.31 6.81 -15.23
C THR A 92 7.48 6.38 -16.45
N ASN A 93 6.32 7.00 -16.68
CA ASN A 93 5.47 6.70 -17.82
C ASN A 93 6.15 6.94 -19.18
N ALA A 94 7.00 7.95 -19.28
CA ALA A 94 7.72 8.23 -20.51
C ALA A 94 8.74 7.14 -20.89
N GLU A 95 9.16 6.31 -19.93
CA GLU A 95 10.16 5.26 -20.11
C GLU A 95 9.59 3.83 -19.97
N LEU A 96 8.37 3.67 -19.41
CA LEU A 96 7.75 2.36 -19.28
C LEU A 96 7.35 1.79 -20.66
N PRO A 97 7.55 0.48 -20.89
CA PRO A 97 6.98 -0.18 -22.04
C PRO A 97 5.45 -0.05 -22.04
N PRO A 98 4.79 0.15 -23.20
CA PRO A 98 3.33 0.37 -23.27
C PRO A 98 2.46 -0.76 -22.67
N ALA A 99 3.02 -1.97 -22.54
CA ALA A 99 2.31 -3.13 -21.97
C ALA A 99 2.46 -3.22 -20.44
N VAL A 100 3.26 -2.36 -19.79
CA VAL A 100 3.51 -2.39 -18.35
C VAL A 100 2.68 -1.32 -17.67
N ALA A 101 1.80 -1.73 -16.77
CA ALA A 101 0.97 -0.81 -16.00
C ALA A 101 1.80 -0.08 -14.92
N LEU A 102 1.48 1.19 -14.66
CA LEU A 102 2.03 1.94 -13.52
C LEU A 102 0.99 2.05 -12.41
N LEU A 103 1.31 1.57 -11.24
CA LEU A 103 0.49 1.65 -10.04
C LEU A 103 0.93 2.83 -9.17
N GLY A 104 -0.04 3.70 -8.86
CA GLY A 104 0.10 4.66 -7.76
C GLY A 104 -0.39 4.05 -6.44
N PHE A 105 -0.19 4.74 -5.33
CA PHE A 105 -0.69 4.24 -4.05
C PHE A 105 -0.80 5.32 -2.96
N CYS A 106 -1.50 4.97 -1.88
CA CYS A 106 -1.43 5.65 -0.60
C CYS A 106 -1.51 4.64 0.55
N GLY A 107 -1.17 5.08 1.76
CA GLY A 107 -1.53 4.37 2.98
C GLY A 107 -3.00 4.54 3.29
N ALA A 108 -3.66 3.50 3.82
CA ALA A 108 -5.00 3.61 4.36
C ALA A 108 -5.01 4.49 5.63
N PRO A 109 -6.11 5.20 5.90
CA PRO A 109 -6.18 6.14 7.04
C PRO A 109 -5.81 5.54 8.39
N TRP A 110 -6.26 4.32 8.70
CA TRP A 110 -5.89 3.63 9.93
C TRP A 110 -4.37 3.41 10.05
N THR A 111 -3.76 2.86 9.01
CA THR A 111 -2.31 2.60 9.00
C THR A 111 -1.52 3.89 9.14
N VAL A 112 -1.88 4.95 8.41
CA VAL A 112 -1.20 6.25 8.49
C VAL A 112 -1.39 6.90 9.84
N ALA A 113 -2.63 6.92 10.38
CA ALA A 113 -2.93 7.44 11.71
C ALA A 113 -2.12 6.74 12.80
N SER A 114 -1.91 5.41 12.67
CA SER A 114 -1.10 4.65 13.64
C SER A 114 0.33 5.19 13.75
N TYR A 115 0.98 5.48 12.61
CA TYR A 115 2.30 6.10 12.60
C TYR A 115 2.27 7.53 13.14
N MET A 116 1.27 8.33 12.73
CA MET A 116 1.14 9.73 13.13
C MET A 116 0.97 9.87 14.64
N ILE A 117 0.20 8.99 15.26
CA ILE A 117 -0.08 9.02 16.71
C ILE A 117 1.10 8.49 17.51
N ALA A 118 1.67 7.36 17.11
CA ALA A 118 2.77 6.74 17.83
C ALA A 118 4.12 7.44 17.61
N GLY A 119 4.27 8.20 16.52
CA GLY A 119 5.55 8.78 16.10
C GLY A 119 6.50 7.77 15.45
N SER A 120 6.17 6.49 15.43
CA SER A 120 6.97 5.39 14.86
C SER A 120 6.12 4.14 14.66
N GLY A 121 6.72 3.10 14.07
CA GLY A 121 6.11 1.77 14.07
C GLY A 121 6.08 1.18 15.49
N THR A 122 4.93 0.68 15.92
CA THR A 122 4.75 0.08 17.25
C THR A 122 4.16 -1.30 17.18
N SER A 123 4.42 -2.14 18.21
CA SER A 123 3.76 -3.44 18.32
C SER A 123 2.25 -3.24 18.51
N GLU A 124 1.44 -4.00 17.77
CA GLU A 124 -0.02 -4.04 17.86
C GLU A 124 -0.74 -2.67 17.78
N GLN A 125 -0.03 -1.62 17.43
CA GLN A 125 -0.55 -0.25 17.29
C GLN A 125 -1.27 0.27 18.55
N GLU A 126 -0.76 -0.07 19.74
CA GLU A 126 -1.37 0.26 21.03
C GLU A 126 -1.67 1.75 21.19
N PRO A 127 -0.75 2.72 20.89
CA PRO A 127 -1.06 4.14 21.07
C PRO A 127 -2.26 4.61 20.23
N ALA A 128 -2.35 4.16 18.97
CA ALA A 128 -3.46 4.52 18.09
C ALA A 128 -4.78 3.88 18.51
N ARG A 129 -4.75 2.61 18.91
CA ARG A 129 -5.94 1.91 19.43
C ARG A 129 -6.44 2.58 20.71
N ARG A 130 -5.55 2.93 21.63
CA ARG A 130 -5.90 3.61 22.86
C ARG A 130 -6.52 4.96 22.57
N PHE A 131 -5.93 5.79 21.71
CA PHE A 131 -6.51 7.07 21.33
C PHE A 131 -7.91 6.91 20.72
N ALA A 132 -8.10 5.93 19.84
CA ALA A 132 -9.40 5.65 19.23
C ALA A 132 -10.49 5.25 20.27
N TYR A 133 -10.12 4.63 21.39
CA TYR A 133 -11.04 4.29 22.48
C TYR A 133 -11.26 5.44 23.44
N GLU A 134 -10.23 6.22 23.78
CA GLU A 134 -10.30 7.31 24.76
C GLU A 134 -10.96 8.57 24.19
N ASP A 135 -10.68 8.92 22.93
CA ASP A 135 -11.25 10.06 22.21
C ASP A 135 -11.65 9.67 20.78
N PRO A 136 -12.75 8.91 20.62
CA PRO A 136 -13.20 8.44 19.31
C PRO A 136 -13.58 9.56 18.34
N ASP A 137 -13.99 10.73 18.85
CA ASP A 137 -14.30 11.90 18.03
C ASP A 137 -13.03 12.56 17.50
N GLY A 138 -12.03 12.79 18.36
CA GLY A 138 -10.74 13.32 17.95
C GLY A 138 -9.99 12.37 17.00
N PHE A 139 -10.07 11.06 17.25
CA PHE A 139 -9.54 10.07 16.31
C PHE A 139 -10.29 10.13 14.97
N GLY A 140 -11.61 10.28 15.00
CA GLY A 140 -12.46 10.45 13.82
C GLY A 140 -12.07 11.67 12.99
N GLU A 141 -11.77 12.82 13.62
CA GLU A 141 -11.29 14.02 12.95
C GLU A 141 -9.96 13.79 12.20
N LEU A 142 -9.02 13.03 12.79
CA LEU A 142 -7.78 12.64 12.11
C LEU A 142 -8.06 11.73 10.92
N ILE A 143 -8.91 10.71 11.08
CA ILE A 143 -9.30 9.80 10.01
C ILE A 143 -9.98 10.55 8.87
N ASP A 144 -10.89 11.47 9.15
CA ASP A 144 -11.57 12.28 8.14
C ASP A 144 -10.57 13.11 7.33
N LYS A 145 -9.63 13.78 8.00
CA LYS A 145 -8.55 14.51 7.35
C LYS A 145 -7.70 13.60 6.45
N LEU A 146 -7.39 12.38 6.89
CA LEU A 146 -6.61 11.42 6.11
C LEU A 146 -7.41 10.86 4.92
N VAL A 147 -8.73 10.68 5.06
CA VAL A 147 -9.60 10.30 3.93
C VAL A 147 -9.54 11.35 2.83
N ASP A 148 -9.74 12.62 3.18
CA ASP A 148 -9.74 13.72 2.22
C ASP A 148 -8.35 13.89 1.57
N ALA A 149 -7.30 13.86 2.36
CA ALA A 149 -5.92 13.95 1.88
C ALA A 149 -5.55 12.80 0.95
N SER A 150 -5.88 11.55 1.33
CA SER A 150 -5.57 10.36 0.52
C SER A 150 -6.35 10.35 -0.79
N ALA A 151 -7.65 10.71 -0.77
CA ALA A 151 -8.45 10.81 -1.98
C ALA A 151 -7.87 11.86 -2.94
N SER A 152 -7.54 13.05 -2.43
CA SER A 152 -6.91 14.12 -3.20
C SER A 152 -5.56 13.70 -3.79
N TYR A 153 -4.74 13.00 -2.99
CA TYR A 153 -3.44 12.49 -3.43
C TYR A 153 -3.56 11.45 -4.54
N LEU A 154 -4.48 10.48 -4.41
CA LEU A 154 -4.73 9.46 -5.44
C LEU A 154 -5.26 10.09 -6.74
N LEU A 155 -6.15 11.06 -6.66
CA LEU A 155 -6.65 11.80 -7.83
C LEU A 155 -5.53 12.52 -8.58
N ARG A 156 -4.57 13.10 -7.88
CA ARG A 156 -3.41 13.74 -8.50
C ARG A 156 -2.46 12.72 -9.14
N GLN A 157 -2.31 11.53 -8.56
CA GLN A 157 -1.53 10.44 -9.17
C GLN A 157 -2.21 9.94 -10.46
N LEU A 158 -3.52 9.71 -10.44
CA LEU A 158 -4.29 9.35 -11.64
C LEU A 158 -4.17 10.41 -12.72
N LYS A 159 -4.29 11.70 -12.38
CA LYS A 159 -4.09 12.81 -13.33
C LYS A 159 -2.66 12.87 -13.85
N ALA A 160 -1.67 12.45 -13.08
CA ALA A 160 -0.27 12.39 -13.52
C ALA A 160 0.03 11.19 -14.43
N GLY A 161 -0.87 10.19 -14.49
CA GLY A 161 -0.85 9.12 -15.48
C GLY A 161 -0.62 7.71 -14.93
N VAL A 162 -0.94 7.43 -13.65
CA VAL A 162 -0.98 6.02 -13.20
C VAL A 162 -2.22 5.30 -13.73
N ASP A 163 -2.09 4.01 -14.04
CA ASP A 163 -3.17 3.18 -14.58
C ASP A 163 -4.15 2.70 -13.52
N ALA A 164 -3.64 2.45 -12.32
CA ALA A 164 -4.43 2.04 -11.16
C ALA A 164 -3.81 2.58 -9.88
N VAL A 165 -4.59 2.55 -8.80
CA VAL A 165 -4.11 2.98 -7.47
C VAL A 165 -4.33 1.87 -6.44
N GLN A 166 -3.40 1.75 -5.50
CA GLN A 166 -3.48 0.78 -4.41
C GLN A 166 -3.55 1.49 -3.05
N ILE A 167 -4.44 1.02 -2.17
CA ILE A 167 -4.59 1.50 -0.80
C ILE A 167 -4.03 0.44 0.14
N PHE A 168 -2.93 0.78 0.84
CA PHE A 168 -2.24 -0.14 1.74
C PHE A 168 -2.68 0.05 3.18
N ASP A 169 -3.37 -0.94 3.75
CA ASP A 169 -3.71 -0.99 5.18
C ASP A 169 -2.90 -2.05 5.91
N SER A 170 -1.61 -1.76 6.10
CA SER A 170 -0.62 -2.72 6.61
C SER A 170 -0.86 -3.13 8.08
N TRP A 171 -1.64 -2.35 8.83
CA TRP A 171 -1.92 -2.58 10.24
C TRP A 171 -3.40 -2.92 10.52
N ALA A 172 -4.18 -3.22 9.50
CA ALA A 172 -5.61 -3.53 9.62
C ALA A 172 -5.90 -4.71 10.58
N GLY A 173 -5.06 -5.73 10.55
CA GLY A 173 -5.26 -6.98 11.28
C GLY A 173 -5.18 -6.90 12.81
N VAL A 174 -4.76 -5.76 13.39
CA VAL A 174 -4.69 -5.60 14.86
C VAL A 174 -6.03 -5.15 15.47
N LEU A 175 -7.02 -4.81 14.63
CA LEU A 175 -8.28 -4.26 15.09
C LEU A 175 -9.33 -5.34 15.33
N PRO A 176 -10.09 -5.24 16.45
CA PRO A 176 -11.32 -6.02 16.65
C PRO A 176 -12.33 -5.71 15.54
N ALA A 177 -13.28 -6.62 15.31
CA ALA A 177 -14.19 -6.59 14.17
C ALA A 177 -14.97 -5.27 14.01
N GLU A 178 -15.43 -4.66 15.11
CA GLU A 178 -16.18 -3.40 15.06
C GLU A 178 -15.24 -2.21 14.72
N GLU A 179 -14.06 -2.15 15.32
CA GLU A 179 -13.08 -1.12 15.03
C GLU A 179 -12.49 -1.28 13.61
N PHE A 180 -12.33 -2.52 13.14
CA PHE A 180 -11.97 -2.79 11.75
C PHE A 180 -13.02 -2.24 10.77
N ARG A 181 -14.31 -2.44 11.09
CA ARG A 181 -15.39 -1.87 10.28
C ARG A 181 -15.34 -0.33 10.30
N ARG A 182 -15.13 0.25 11.46
CA ARG A 182 -15.15 1.71 11.68
C ARG A 182 -13.92 2.40 11.05
N TRP A 183 -12.73 1.84 11.24
CA TRP A 183 -11.47 2.52 10.93
C TRP A 183 -10.75 2.02 9.66
N CYS A 184 -11.10 0.83 9.16
CA CYS A 184 -10.56 0.31 7.89
C CYS A 184 -11.60 0.34 6.77
N ILE A 185 -12.76 -0.32 6.94
CA ILE A 185 -13.80 -0.43 5.89
C ILE A 185 -14.40 0.94 5.58
N GLY A 186 -14.87 1.67 6.59
CA GLY A 186 -15.54 2.96 6.43
C GLY A 186 -14.67 3.99 5.68
N PRO A 187 -13.46 4.29 6.18
CA PRO A 187 -12.56 5.24 5.55
C PRO A 187 -12.16 4.86 4.11
N THR A 188 -11.83 3.58 3.86
CA THR A 188 -11.46 3.13 2.52
C THR A 188 -12.63 3.29 1.52
N ARG A 189 -13.86 2.97 1.94
CA ARG A 189 -15.06 3.24 1.11
C ARG A 189 -15.20 4.71 0.74
N ARG A 190 -14.96 5.62 1.67
CA ARG A 190 -15.06 7.08 1.45
C ARG A 190 -13.98 7.56 0.48
N ILE A 191 -12.75 7.08 0.61
CA ILE A 191 -11.67 7.38 -0.35
C ILE A 191 -12.09 6.95 -1.75
N ILE A 192 -12.55 5.70 -1.92
CA ILE A 192 -12.94 5.16 -3.22
C ILE A 192 -14.12 5.93 -3.80
N ALA A 193 -15.12 6.27 -2.97
CA ALA A 193 -16.27 7.05 -3.41
C ALA A 193 -15.85 8.43 -3.95
N GLU A 194 -14.95 9.13 -3.24
CA GLU A 194 -14.47 10.44 -3.66
C GLU A 194 -13.58 10.34 -4.93
N VAL A 195 -12.71 9.34 -5.00
CA VAL A 195 -11.89 9.08 -6.20
C VAL A 195 -12.79 8.82 -7.41
N ARG A 196 -13.79 7.95 -7.29
CA ARG A 196 -14.68 7.61 -8.41
C ARG A 196 -15.65 8.73 -8.78
N ARG A 197 -15.99 9.60 -7.86
CA ARG A 197 -16.79 10.79 -8.16
C ARG A 197 -16.09 11.71 -9.17
N GLN A 198 -14.76 11.81 -9.11
CA GLN A 198 -13.95 12.66 -9.99
C GLN A 198 -13.27 11.88 -11.13
N ALA A 199 -12.97 10.60 -10.91
CA ALA A 199 -12.37 9.69 -11.88
C ALA A 199 -13.17 8.37 -11.94
N PRO A 200 -14.34 8.34 -12.63
CA PRO A 200 -15.27 7.21 -12.58
C PRO A 200 -14.68 5.86 -13.02
N ASN A 201 -13.67 5.89 -13.88
CA ASN A 201 -13.01 4.69 -14.42
C ASN A 201 -11.77 4.28 -13.63
N ALA A 202 -11.44 4.97 -12.53
CA ALA A 202 -10.28 4.65 -11.71
C ALA A 202 -10.31 3.20 -11.20
N LYS A 203 -9.24 2.47 -11.43
CA LYS A 203 -9.05 1.11 -10.91
C LYS A 203 -8.40 1.18 -9.54
N VAL A 204 -9.02 0.53 -8.57
CA VAL A 204 -8.58 0.58 -7.16
C VAL A 204 -8.34 -0.83 -6.64
N ILE A 205 -7.14 -1.07 -6.15
CA ILE A 205 -6.74 -2.27 -5.40
C ILE A 205 -6.69 -1.89 -3.91
N ALA A 206 -7.25 -2.70 -3.02
CA ALA A 206 -7.05 -2.51 -1.58
C ALA A 206 -6.30 -3.68 -0.98
N PHE A 207 -5.51 -3.40 0.06
CA PHE A 207 -4.70 -4.41 0.75
C PHE A 207 -4.86 -4.30 2.27
N PRO A 208 -5.91 -4.92 2.86
CA PRO A 208 -6.12 -4.98 4.32
C PRO A 208 -5.31 -6.13 4.92
N ARG A 209 -4.01 -5.90 5.19
CA ARG A 209 -3.11 -6.92 5.70
C ARG A 209 -3.55 -7.45 7.07
N GLY A 210 -3.51 -8.76 7.24
CA GLY A 210 -3.85 -9.43 8.49
C GLY A 210 -5.34 -9.44 8.81
N ALA A 211 -6.22 -9.10 7.85
CA ALA A 211 -7.66 -9.03 8.06
C ALA A 211 -8.30 -10.36 8.46
N GLY A 212 -7.64 -11.51 8.17
CA GLY A 212 -8.17 -12.82 8.51
C GLY A 212 -9.60 -13.02 7.99
N THR A 213 -10.51 -13.48 8.84
CA THR A 213 -11.92 -13.67 8.48
C THR A 213 -12.67 -12.37 8.19
N ALA A 214 -12.19 -11.22 8.68
CA ALA A 214 -12.77 -9.90 8.38
C ALA A 214 -12.59 -9.53 6.89
N LEU A 215 -11.71 -10.22 6.15
CA LEU A 215 -11.55 -10.05 4.71
C LEU A 215 -12.89 -10.26 3.96
N LEU A 216 -13.71 -11.22 4.35
CA LEU A 216 -15.02 -11.44 3.71
C LEU A 216 -15.91 -10.22 3.84
N ARG A 217 -15.98 -9.65 5.04
CA ARG A 217 -16.76 -8.43 5.27
C ARG A 217 -16.15 -7.23 4.51
N TYR A 218 -14.84 -7.18 4.42
CA TYR A 218 -14.16 -6.12 3.67
C TYR A 218 -14.57 -6.15 2.19
N VAL A 219 -14.45 -7.27 1.50
CA VAL A 219 -14.79 -7.37 0.06
C VAL A 219 -16.27 -7.18 -0.22
N GLN A 220 -17.16 -7.48 0.75
CA GLN A 220 -18.59 -7.24 0.63
C GLN A 220 -18.99 -5.76 0.71
N HIS A 221 -18.18 -4.94 1.41
CA HIS A 221 -18.54 -3.56 1.72
C HIS A 221 -17.64 -2.51 1.07
N VAL A 222 -16.45 -2.88 0.64
CA VAL A 222 -15.51 -1.96 -0.03
C VAL A 222 -15.54 -2.21 -1.53
N PRO A 223 -15.98 -1.25 -2.35
CA PRO A 223 -16.16 -1.44 -3.78
C PRO A 223 -14.82 -1.33 -4.53
N VAL A 224 -13.92 -2.31 -4.36
CA VAL A 224 -12.62 -2.39 -5.05
C VAL A 224 -12.73 -3.12 -6.39
N ASP A 225 -11.77 -2.87 -7.27
CA ASP A 225 -11.61 -3.64 -8.53
C ASP A 225 -10.75 -4.90 -8.31
N ALA A 226 -9.88 -4.90 -7.30
CA ALA A 226 -9.13 -6.09 -6.89
C ALA A 226 -8.79 -6.01 -5.39
N ILE A 227 -8.57 -7.18 -4.77
CA ILE A 227 -8.18 -7.29 -3.37
C ILE A 227 -6.79 -7.92 -3.24
N GLY A 228 -5.90 -7.22 -2.53
CA GLY A 228 -4.59 -7.74 -2.16
C GLY A 228 -4.69 -8.66 -0.94
N LEU A 229 -3.98 -9.77 -1.00
CA LEU A 229 -3.94 -10.81 0.01
C LEU A 229 -2.54 -10.87 0.61
N ASP A 230 -2.43 -10.91 1.93
CA ASP A 230 -1.18 -11.20 2.60
C ASP A 230 -0.92 -12.72 2.71
N TRP A 231 0.29 -13.08 3.06
CA TRP A 231 0.74 -14.48 3.10
C TRP A 231 0.07 -15.34 4.19
N THR A 232 -0.66 -14.73 5.12
CA THR A 232 -1.38 -15.47 6.18
C THR A 232 -2.76 -15.93 5.73
N VAL A 233 -3.25 -15.39 4.61
CA VAL A 233 -4.54 -15.76 4.04
C VAL A 233 -4.39 -17.07 3.28
N ASP A 234 -5.21 -18.08 3.62
CA ASP A 234 -5.26 -19.34 2.89
C ASP A 234 -5.85 -19.13 1.49
N PRO A 235 -5.11 -19.44 0.40
CA PRO A 235 -5.62 -19.35 -0.97
C PRO A 235 -6.87 -20.19 -1.21
N ILE A 236 -7.01 -21.34 -0.55
CA ILE A 236 -8.18 -22.21 -0.65
C ILE A 236 -9.41 -21.53 -0.05
N PHE A 237 -9.24 -20.88 1.12
CA PHE A 237 -10.33 -20.10 1.72
C PHE A 237 -10.81 -18.98 0.77
N VAL A 238 -9.89 -18.28 0.13
CA VAL A 238 -10.23 -17.20 -0.83
C VAL A 238 -10.96 -17.78 -2.05
N ARG A 239 -10.47 -18.90 -2.60
CA ARG A 239 -11.11 -19.58 -3.72
C ARG A 239 -12.56 -19.94 -3.41
N ASP A 240 -12.81 -20.46 -2.22
CA ASP A 240 -14.11 -21.04 -1.83
C ASP A 240 -15.10 -19.99 -1.29
N GLN A 241 -14.62 -18.86 -0.75
CA GLN A 241 -15.45 -17.91 -0.02
C GLN A 241 -15.61 -16.53 -0.71
N ILE A 242 -14.70 -16.16 -1.62
CA ILE A 242 -14.76 -14.86 -2.31
C ILE A 242 -15.25 -15.07 -3.73
N ASP A 243 -16.19 -14.22 -4.17
CA ASP A 243 -16.73 -14.23 -5.54
C ASP A 243 -15.62 -14.49 -6.56
N PRO A 244 -15.71 -15.54 -7.40
CA PRO A 244 -14.67 -15.88 -8.37
C PRO A 244 -14.42 -14.79 -9.41
N ARG A 245 -15.35 -13.85 -9.59
CA ARG A 245 -15.19 -12.68 -10.47
C ARG A 245 -14.34 -11.57 -9.85
N MET A 246 -14.15 -11.58 -8.50
CA MET A 246 -13.29 -10.62 -7.82
C MET A 246 -11.83 -10.94 -8.14
N PRO A 247 -11.09 -10.05 -8.82
CA PRO A 247 -9.66 -10.20 -9.00
C PRO A 247 -8.92 -10.21 -7.65
N VAL A 248 -7.97 -11.11 -7.49
CA VAL A 248 -7.13 -11.16 -6.30
C VAL A 248 -5.67 -10.95 -6.66
N GLN A 249 -4.91 -10.34 -5.73
CA GLN A 249 -3.48 -10.08 -5.88
C GLN A 249 -2.72 -10.65 -4.68
N GLY A 250 -1.66 -11.40 -4.91
CA GLY A 250 -0.81 -11.95 -3.83
C GLY A 250 -0.44 -13.39 -4.14
N ASN A 251 -0.16 -14.23 -3.14
CA ASN A 251 0.06 -13.89 -1.73
C ASN A 251 1.28 -14.65 -1.21
N LEU A 252 2.32 -14.75 -2.07
CA LEU A 252 3.54 -15.50 -1.73
C LEU A 252 4.21 -14.89 -0.48
N ASP A 253 4.55 -15.77 0.47
CA ASP A 253 5.31 -15.35 1.65
C ASP A 253 6.69 -14.80 1.24
N PRO A 254 7.03 -13.55 1.59
CA PRO A 254 8.34 -12.99 1.31
C PRO A 254 9.50 -13.77 1.93
N LEU A 255 9.27 -14.47 3.03
CA LEU A 255 10.29 -15.31 3.66
C LEU A 255 10.57 -16.56 2.84
N VAL A 256 9.54 -17.16 2.23
CA VAL A 256 9.70 -18.30 1.31
C VAL A 256 10.47 -17.87 0.06
N LEU A 257 10.20 -16.70 -0.48
CA LEU A 257 11.00 -16.15 -1.59
C LEU A 257 12.46 -15.98 -1.19
N ARG A 258 12.73 -15.43 0.00
CA ARG A 258 14.10 -15.29 0.52
C ARG A 258 14.78 -16.64 0.74
N THR A 259 14.04 -17.65 1.18
CA THR A 259 14.57 -19.01 1.41
C THR A 259 14.87 -19.74 0.11
N GLY A 260 14.00 -19.63 -0.89
CA GLY A 260 14.18 -20.27 -2.20
C GLY A 260 13.95 -21.79 -2.21
N GLY A 261 14.54 -22.47 -3.19
CA GLY A 261 14.54 -23.93 -3.29
C GLY A 261 13.17 -24.55 -3.50
N ALA A 262 13.00 -25.80 -3.07
CA ALA A 262 11.76 -26.56 -3.26
C ALA A 262 10.56 -25.97 -2.50
N ALA A 263 10.79 -25.25 -1.40
CA ALA A 263 9.72 -24.58 -0.66
C ALA A 263 9.10 -23.44 -1.49
N LEU A 264 9.93 -22.65 -2.17
CA LEU A 264 9.50 -21.61 -3.10
C LEU A 264 8.66 -22.20 -4.22
N ASP A 265 9.16 -23.26 -4.87
CA ASP A 265 8.47 -23.90 -6.00
C ASP A 265 7.09 -24.40 -5.61
N ARG A 266 6.99 -25.16 -4.50
CA ARG A 266 5.69 -25.67 -4.01
C ARG A 266 4.71 -24.58 -3.68
N MET A 267 5.16 -23.48 -3.05
CA MET A 267 4.26 -22.38 -2.67
C MET A 267 3.75 -21.62 -3.90
N VAL A 268 4.63 -21.38 -4.89
CA VAL A 268 4.22 -20.77 -6.16
C VAL A 268 3.18 -21.64 -6.87
N ASP A 269 3.40 -22.96 -6.97
CA ASP A 269 2.45 -23.88 -7.61
C ASP A 269 1.10 -23.89 -6.91
N MET A 270 1.09 -23.97 -5.59
CA MET A 270 -0.12 -23.99 -4.78
C MET A 270 -0.96 -22.72 -5.00
N ILE A 271 -0.33 -21.55 -5.03
CA ILE A 271 -1.00 -20.27 -5.27
C ILE A 271 -1.58 -20.22 -6.69
N LEU A 272 -0.78 -20.59 -7.70
CA LEU A 272 -1.23 -20.60 -9.09
C LEU A 272 -2.38 -21.58 -9.33
N GLU A 273 -2.34 -22.75 -8.70
CA GLU A 273 -3.42 -23.74 -8.77
C GLU A 273 -4.70 -23.22 -8.09
N ALA A 274 -4.59 -22.65 -6.90
CA ALA A 274 -5.74 -22.14 -6.16
C ALA A 274 -6.48 -21.01 -6.89
N PHE A 275 -5.77 -20.20 -7.67
CA PHE A 275 -6.32 -19.06 -8.38
C PHE A 275 -6.42 -19.22 -9.90
N SER A 276 -6.25 -20.47 -10.43
CA SER A 276 -6.25 -20.75 -11.87
C SER A 276 -7.54 -20.38 -12.60
N GLU A 277 -8.69 -20.38 -11.89
CA GLU A 277 -10.01 -20.15 -12.48
C GLU A 277 -10.59 -18.76 -12.18
N ARG A 278 -9.75 -17.81 -11.75
CA ARG A 278 -10.17 -16.43 -11.48
C ARG A 278 -9.17 -15.41 -12.01
N PRO A 279 -9.59 -14.13 -12.21
CA PRO A 279 -8.64 -13.05 -12.47
C PRO A 279 -7.63 -12.93 -11.31
N PHE A 280 -6.35 -13.06 -11.64
CA PHE A 280 -5.30 -13.16 -10.64
C PHE A 280 -4.06 -12.35 -11.03
N ILE A 281 -3.51 -11.62 -10.07
CA ILE A 281 -2.23 -10.92 -10.15
C ILE A 281 -1.27 -11.60 -9.17
N PHE A 282 -0.33 -12.38 -9.69
CA PHE A 282 0.70 -12.98 -8.84
C PHE A 282 1.57 -11.90 -8.19
N ASN A 283 1.67 -11.94 -6.88
CA ASN A 283 2.51 -11.00 -6.11
C ASN A 283 2.95 -11.65 -4.80
N LEU A 284 3.85 -10.97 -4.07
CA LEU A 284 4.14 -11.30 -2.69
C LEU A 284 2.99 -10.88 -1.79
N GLY A 285 2.85 -11.54 -0.65
CA GLY A 285 1.90 -11.16 0.39
C GLY A 285 2.31 -9.93 1.21
N HIS A 286 3.50 -9.37 0.96
CA HIS A 286 4.00 -8.08 1.47
C HIS A 286 5.26 -7.67 0.70
N GLY A 287 5.93 -6.59 1.11
CA GLY A 287 7.18 -6.14 0.50
C GLY A 287 8.29 -7.21 0.53
N VAL A 288 9.13 -7.20 -0.51
CA VAL A 288 10.30 -8.08 -0.60
C VAL A 288 11.28 -7.80 0.56
N LEU A 289 11.84 -8.86 1.13
CA LEU A 289 12.85 -8.71 2.18
C LEU A 289 14.20 -8.26 1.60
N PRO A 290 14.91 -7.33 2.24
CA PRO A 290 16.15 -6.73 1.67
C PRO A 290 17.23 -7.73 1.29
N GLN A 291 17.34 -8.88 1.99
CA GLN A 291 18.36 -9.89 1.72
C GLN A 291 17.87 -11.00 0.77
N THR A 292 16.76 -10.79 0.06
CA THR A 292 16.27 -11.77 -0.91
C THR A 292 17.24 -11.89 -2.08
N PRO A 293 17.77 -13.10 -2.39
CA PRO A 293 18.65 -13.31 -3.53
C PRO A 293 17.92 -13.04 -4.85
N ILE A 294 18.57 -12.35 -5.76
CA ILE A 294 18.04 -12.04 -7.09
C ILE A 294 17.65 -13.32 -7.85
N ALA A 295 18.49 -14.36 -7.78
CA ALA A 295 18.22 -15.65 -8.40
C ALA A 295 16.92 -16.30 -7.93
N HIS A 296 16.46 -16.03 -6.71
CA HIS A 296 15.18 -16.54 -6.23
C HIS A 296 13.99 -15.81 -6.87
N VAL A 297 14.12 -14.50 -7.11
CA VAL A 297 13.12 -13.73 -7.85
C VAL A 297 13.04 -14.23 -9.29
N GLU A 298 14.18 -14.47 -9.95
CA GLU A 298 14.25 -15.00 -11.30
C GLU A 298 13.62 -16.42 -11.38
N ARG A 299 13.91 -17.29 -10.39
CA ARG A 299 13.30 -18.63 -10.28
C ARG A 299 11.78 -18.56 -10.11
N MET A 300 11.31 -17.71 -9.22
CA MET A 300 9.87 -17.48 -9.01
C MET A 300 9.19 -17.06 -10.32
N LEU A 301 9.75 -16.07 -11.01
CA LEU A 301 9.19 -15.57 -12.27
C LEU A 301 9.20 -16.62 -13.37
N ALA A 302 10.28 -17.36 -13.52
CA ALA A 302 10.34 -18.46 -14.49
C ALA A 302 9.22 -19.48 -14.24
N ARG A 303 8.94 -19.80 -12.96
CA ARG A 303 7.88 -20.73 -12.60
C ARG A 303 6.47 -20.17 -12.83
N VAL A 304 6.23 -18.91 -12.48
CA VAL A 304 4.94 -18.23 -12.73
C VAL A 304 4.63 -18.16 -14.21
N ARG A 305 5.64 -17.90 -15.05
CA ARG A 305 5.48 -17.74 -16.52
C ARG A 305 5.43 -19.05 -17.28
N ALA A 306 5.79 -20.18 -16.68
CA ALA A 306 5.73 -21.50 -17.30
C ALA A 306 4.31 -22.09 -17.31
N ARG A 307 3.35 -21.45 -16.65
CA ARG A 307 1.92 -21.80 -16.62
C ARG A 307 1.11 -20.71 -17.31
#